data_4c2d25386ee7f1ac187ade87cf36eb78
#
_entry.id   4c2d25386ee7f1ac187ade87cf36eb78
#
_cell.length_a   1.000
_cell.length_b   1.000
_cell.length_c   1.000
_cell.angle_alpha   90.00
_cell.angle_beta   90.00
_cell.angle_gamma   90.00
#
_symmetry.space_group_name_H-M   'P 1'
#
loop_
_entity.id
_entity.type
_entity.pdbx_description
1 polymer ?
#
loop_
_entity_poly.entity_id
_entity_poly.type
_entity_poly.pdbx_seq_one_letter_code
_entity_poly.pdbx_strand_id
1 'polypeptide(L)'
;MFSSSSRSAARLWLVLLALATPTAYGQSFSGDNLGAIPDNTGTARSVTFLVSGVQRPLRSVQLSMALEHTWAGDVSATLVSPLGRARLLIFGRTGVQRGATFGTARDLGGTYRFGDSFGTNWWTSAVQATTLMPSGDFRSVTGGNQPSFHGGCPTHMDAVFGGLSAAEVNGQWTLLLTDSVTGDTGSISAATLEIEQAPIAMFRSGFEASEAGSGPGGNPVAPGLPPCQRTYADFDGNGLSDFVLVRAEGSNVRWSVVPNLGGEAIGTETSFLFGGTSDFFFELDYDGDGLSDPAIWMPGAPGRYLVRRSGRPGGPPVEVPLGISGDDPIQAGDYDGDGRDDLALVSRPASGVSGPHLLRIVPSRGGSERSLNLGTGASGSYFVVAGYDYNGDGLADGLTQRADPVTPANGQFQLFSGMDGSLLTTFNLGLNSDFLLPGNRLGTRVSDITVRRTIEGTRRHFSRDIAGGSNGAEVIFGVNNDYSVIGDFDGDGIDDYAVWRASTTPGASAFLFLRSSEPALPPREVPMGASGDYPVGSARTR
;
A
#
# COMPACT_ATOMS: atom_id res chain seq x y z
N MET A 1 -53.39 -21.72 -73.47
CA MET A 1 -52.77 -20.41 -73.29
C MET A 1 -52.09 -20.44 -71.96
N PHE A 2 -50.83 -20.66 -71.99
CA PHE A 2 -49.99 -20.84 -70.75
C PHE A 2 -49.18 -19.54 -70.53
N SER A 3 -49.34 -18.94 -69.37
CA SER A 3 -48.47 -17.83 -68.93
C SER A 3 -47.42 -18.35 -67.97
N SER A 4 -46.17 -18.16 -68.38
CA SER A 4 -45.01 -18.51 -67.59
C SER A 4 -44.69 -17.39 -66.60
N SER A 5 -44.65 -17.68 -65.29
CA SER A 5 -44.17 -16.79 -64.28
C SER A 5 -42.69 -17.07 -64.01
N SER A 6 -41.85 -16.12 -64.34
CA SER A 6 -40.42 -16.14 -63.98
C SER A 6 -40.23 -15.78 -62.51
N ARG A 7 -39.61 -16.70 -61.74
CA ARG A 7 -39.15 -16.46 -60.38
C ARG A 7 -37.72 -15.90 -60.42
N SER A 8 -37.55 -14.64 -60.05
CA SER A 8 -36.24 -14.05 -59.79
C SER A 8 -35.70 -14.56 -58.46
N ALA A 9 -34.59 -15.28 -58.49
CA ALA A 9 -33.83 -15.65 -57.29
C ALA A 9 -32.92 -14.50 -56.86
N ALA A 10 -33.31 -13.81 -55.77
CA ALA A 10 -32.40 -12.87 -55.13
C ALA A 10 -31.27 -13.62 -54.41
N ARG A 11 -30.04 -13.48 -54.86
CA ARG A 11 -28.86 -13.95 -54.18
C ARG A 11 -28.52 -13.01 -53.03
N LEU A 12 -28.76 -13.45 -51.80
CA LEU A 12 -28.32 -12.79 -50.58
C LEU A 12 -26.79 -12.97 -50.45
N TRP A 13 -26.02 -11.92 -50.63
CA TRP A 13 -24.62 -11.90 -50.31
C TRP A 13 -24.48 -11.67 -48.80
N LEU A 14 -24.11 -12.72 -48.07
CA LEU A 14 -23.71 -12.63 -46.68
C LEU A 14 -22.32 -12.02 -46.66
N VAL A 15 -22.19 -10.74 -46.35
CA VAL A 15 -20.91 -10.13 -46.03
C VAL A 15 -20.55 -10.56 -44.62
N LEU A 16 -19.69 -11.55 -44.49
CA LEU A 16 -19.06 -11.87 -43.20
C LEU A 16 -18.13 -10.69 -42.87
N LEU A 17 -18.60 -9.76 -42.02
CA LEU A 17 -17.71 -8.82 -41.35
C LEU A 17 -16.91 -9.63 -40.32
N ALA A 18 -15.69 -9.99 -40.62
CA ALA A 18 -14.75 -10.48 -39.65
C ALA A 18 -14.51 -9.31 -38.64
N LEU A 19 -15.09 -9.41 -37.47
CA LEU A 19 -14.70 -8.58 -36.33
C LEU A 19 -13.24 -8.91 -36.03
N ALA A 20 -12.33 -8.13 -36.59
CA ALA A 20 -10.94 -8.12 -36.12
C ALA A 20 -11.00 -7.63 -34.66
N THR A 21 -10.78 -8.54 -33.73
CA THR A 21 -10.43 -8.14 -32.36
C THR A 21 -9.25 -7.17 -32.47
N PRO A 22 -9.31 -5.97 -31.85
CA PRO A 22 -8.16 -5.09 -31.85
C PRO A 22 -7.02 -5.83 -31.16
N THR A 23 -6.02 -6.23 -31.92
CA THR A 23 -4.76 -6.70 -31.37
C THR A 23 -4.19 -5.57 -30.54
N ALA A 24 -4.00 -5.78 -29.25
CA ALA A 24 -3.26 -4.89 -28.38
C ALA A 24 -1.92 -4.59 -29.06
N TYR A 25 -1.64 -3.33 -29.38
CA TYR A 25 -0.35 -2.94 -29.98
C TYR A 25 0.68 -2.85 -28.85
N GLY A 26 1.23 -4.00 -28.44
CA GLY A 26 2.42 -4.09 -27.61
C GLY A 26 3.64 -3.68 -28.43
N GLN A 27 4.43 -2.76 -27.93
CA GLN A 27 5.75 -2.41 -28.46
C GLN A 27 6.81 -3.00 -27.55
N SER A 28 7.87 -3.57 -28.16
CA SER A 28 8.95 -4.23 -27.44
C SER A 28 10.26 -3.50 -27.68
N PHE A 29 11.00 -3.22 -26.62
CA PHE A 29 12.27 -2.47 -26.64
C PHE A 29 13.35 -3.30 -25.98
N SER A 30 14.44 -3.55 -26.70
CA SER A 30 15.60 -4.29 -26.17
C SER A 30 16.44 -3.41 -25.27
N GLY A 31 16.99 -3.99 -24.22
CA GLY A 31 17.88 -3.33 -23.29
C GLY A 31 19.32 -3.24 -23.83
N ASP A 32 19.92 -2.09 -23.67
CA ASP A 32 21.34 -1.82 -23.92
C ASP A 32 22.12 -1.76 -22.62
N ASN A 33 23.46 -1.78 -22.70
CA ASN A 33 24.38 -1.75 -21.57
C ASN A 33 24.25 -2.96 -20.63
N LEU A 34 24.07 -4.15 -21.22
CA LEU A 34 24.07 -5.43 -20.52
C LEU A 34 25.46 -5.77 -19.96
N GLY A 35 25.56 -6.77 -19.08
CA GLY A 35 26.84 -7.28 -18.56
C GLY A 35 26.84 -7.52 -17.05
N ALA A 36 28.01 -7.55 -16.44
CA ALA A 36 28.19 -7.87 -15.02
C ALA A 36 27.46 -6.87 -14.09
N ILE A 37 26.83 -7.40 -13.05
CA ILE A 37 26.28 -6.61 -11.94
C ILE A 37 27.46 -6.30 -11.01
N PRO A 38 27.69 -5.01 -10.63
CA PRO A 38 28.81 -4.65 -9.74
C PRO A 38 28.60 -5.22 -8.34
N ASP A 39 29.56 -6.05 -7.86
CA ASP A 39 29.55 -6.69 -6.54
C ASP A 39 29.77 -5.64 -5.43
N ASN A 40 28.72 -5.37 -4.67
CA ASN A 40 28.68 -4.49 -3.47
C ASN A 40 29.49 -3.18 -3.59
N THR A 41 29.50 -2.55 -4.75
CA THR A 41 30.26 -1.32 -4.98
C THR A 41 29.45 -0.05 -4.69
N GLY A 42 28.19 -0.16 -4.29
CA GLY A 42 27.25 0.95 -4.16
C GLY A 42 26.82 1.54 -5.53
N THR A 43 27.20 0.91 -6.64
CA THR A 43 26.81 1.30 -7.99
C THR A 43 25.92 0.25 -8.63
N ALA A 44 24.94 0.69 -9.44
CA ALA A 44 24.06 -0.22 -10.15
C ALA A 44 24.55 -0.51 -11.56
N ARG A 45 24.28 -1.72 -12.09
CA ARG A 45 24.23 -1.94 -13.54
C ARG A 45 22.99 -1.27 -14.07
N SER A 46 23.18 -0.26 -14.91
CA SER A 46 22.08 0.48 -15.56
C SER A 46 21.85 -0.06 -16.96
N VAL A 47 20.81 -0.87 -17.14
CA VAL A 47 20.33 -1.31 -18.46
C VAL A 47 19.34 -0.26 -18.97
N THR A 48 19.51 0.18 -20.22
CA THR A 48 18.70 1.26 -20.79
C THR A 48 17.83 0.76 -21.93
N PHE A 49 16.59 1.26 -22.01
CA PHE A 49 15.66 0.99 -23.09
C PHE A 49 15.28 2.32 -23.75
N LEU A 50 15.56 2.48 -25.04
CA LEU A 50 15.15 3.68 -25.78
C LEU A 50 13.74 3.49 -26.34
N VAL A 51 12.75 3.95 -25.60
CA VAL A 51 11.35 3.89 -26.00
C VAL A 51 11.01 5.03 -26.93
N SER A 52 10.36 4.74 -28.05
CA SER A 52 9.93 5.72 -29.04
C SER A 52 8.70 5.26 -29.81
N GLY A 53 7.97 6.22 -30.40
CA GLY A 53 6.78 5.90 -31.20
C GLY A 53 5.51 5.62 -30.39
N VAL A 54 5.53 5.78 -29.08
CA VAL A 54 4.34 5.76 -28.23
C VAL A 54 3.52 7.03 -28.51
N GLN A 55 2.25 6.86 -28.83
CA GLN A 55 1.36 7.96 -29.23
C GLN A 55 0.20 8.19 -28.27
N ARG A 56 -0.06 7.23 -27.39
CA ARG A 56 -1.19 7.24 -26.45
C ARG A 56 -0.68 6.98 -25.04
N PRO A 57 -1.46 7.29 -24.01
CA PRO A 57 -1.08 6.95 -22.65
C PRO A 57 -0.77 5.45 -22.48
N LEU A 58 0.16 5.18 -21.61
CA LEU A 58 0.55 3.82 -21.26
C LEU A 58 -0.61 3.10 -20.57
N ARG A 59 -0.88 1.85 -20.96
CA ARG A 59 -1.84 0.97 -20.31
C ARG A 59 -1.15 0.00 -19.36
N SER A 60 -0.16 -0.72 -19.88
CA SER A 60 0.56 -1.73 -19.11
C SER A 60 2.03 -1.82 -19.51
N VAL A 61 2.84 -2.35 -18.60
CA VAL A 61 4.27 -2.59 -18.76
C VAL A 61 4.59 -4.03 -18.38
N GLN A 62 5.42 -4.70 -19.17
CA GLN A 62 6.05 -5.96 -18.79
C GLN A 62 7.57 -5.84 -18.98
N LEU A 63 8.32 -6.43 -18.05
CA LEU A 63 9.78 -6.47 -18.08
C LEU A 63 10.25 -7.91 -18.12
N SER A 64 11.10 -8.25 -19.10
CA SER A 64 11.78 -9.54 -19.19
C SER A 64 13.27 -9.33 -19.02
N MET A 65 13.94 -10.20 -18.27
CA MET A 65 15.39 -10.17 -18.08
C MET A 65 15.97 -11.59 -17.97
N ALA A 66 17.10 -11.82 -18.63
CA ALA A 66 17.89 -13.03 -18.48
C ALA A 66 19.04 -12.71 -17.51
N LEU A 67 18.95 -13.27 -16.31
CA LEU A 67 19.85 -13.02 -15.18
C LEU A 67 20.59 -14.29 -14.79
N GLU A 68 21.87 -14.12 -14.47
CA GLU A 68 22.69 -15.09 -13.75
C GLU A 68 23.27 -14.43 -12.51
N HIS A 69 23.17 -15.09 -11.35
CA HIS A 69 23.77 -14.65 -10.10
C HIS A 69 23.88 -15.82 -9.13
N THR A 70 24.96 -15.91 -8.38
CA THR A 70 25.20 -17.03 -7.46
C THR A 70 24.47 -16.87 -6.12
N TRP A 71 23.77 -15.75 -5.88
CA TRP A 71 22.95 -15.52 -4.70
C TRP A 71 21.80 -14.55 -4.97
N ALA A 72 20.59 -15.06 -5.19
CA ALA A 72 19.42 -14.24 -5.52
C ALA A 72 19.04 -13.23 -4.43
N GLY A 73 19.37 -13.55 -3.16
CA GLY A 73 19.09 -12.69 -2.02
C GLY A 73 19.91 -11.40 -1.96
N ASP A 74 20.94 -11.25 -2.80
CA ASP A 74 21.79 -10.07 -2.82
C ASP A 74 21.37 -9.07 -3.89
N VAL A 75 20.58 -9.54 -4.88
CA VAL A 75 20.21 -8.76 -6.04
C VAL A 75 18.92 -7.97 -5.82
N SER A 76 18.91 -6.74 -6.29
CA SER A 76 17.71 -5.91 -6.40
C SER A 76 17.58 -5.35 -7.82
N ALA A 77 16.34 -5.23 -8.30
CA ALA A 77 15.99 -4.72 -9.62
C ALA A 77 14.95 -3.60 -9.49
N THR A 78 15.26 -2.40 -10.02
CA THR A 78 14.35 -1.25 -10.01
C THR A 78 14.16 -0.74 -11.43
N LEU A 79 12.90 -0.60 -11.88
CA LEU A 79 12.56 0.01 -13.17
C LEU A 79 12.22 1.49 -12.98
N VAL A 80 12.79 2.33 -13.83
CA VAL A 80 12.62 3.80 -13.79
C VAL A 80 12.20 4.29 -15.17
N SER A 81 11.12 5.07 -15.24
CA SER A 81 10.65 5.72 -16.47
C SER A 81 11.51 6.92 -16.88
N PRO A 82 11.36 7.47 -18.09
CA PRO A 82 12.11 8.65 -18.53
C PRO A 82 12.03 9.81 -17.54
N LEU A 83 13.17 10.48 -17.33
CA LEU A 83 13.32 11.61 -16.40
C LEU A 83 13.00 11.27 -14.91
N GLY A 84 12.93 10.01 -14.54
CA GLY A 84 12.61 9.59 -13.17
C GLY A 84 11.16 9.90 -12.75
N ARG A 85 10.23 10.00 -13.70
CA ARG A 85 8.83 10.37 -13.44
C ARG A 85 8.07 9.32 -12.64
N ALA A 86 8.40 8.06 -12.85
CA ALA A 86 7.88 6.95 -12.08
C ALA A 86 8.99 5.91 -11.89
N ARG A 87 9.00 5.24 -10.74
CA ARG A 87 9.95 4.18 -10.42
C ARG A 87 9.28 3.11 -9.58
N LEU A 88 9.67 1.86 -9.77
CA LEU A 88 9.17 0.72 -9.01
C LEU A 88 10.30 -0.28 -8.76
N LEU A 89 10.41 -0.75 -7.52
CA LEU A 89 11.19 -1.94 -7.19
C LEU A 89 10.46 -3.17 -7.75
N ILE A 90 11.10 -3.90 -8.64
CA ILE A 90 10.55 -5.12 -9.23
C ILE A 90 10.71 -6.30 -8.27
N PHE A 91 11.88 -6.44 -7.69
CA PHE A 91 12.22 -7.31 -6.57
C PHE A 91 13.52 -6.83 -5.92
N GLY A 92 13.74 -7.17 -4.66
CA GLY A 92 15.00 -6.81 -4.00
C GLY A 92 15.25 -7.66 -2.76
N ARG A 93 16.53 -7.96 -2.50
CA ARG A 93 16.97 -8.63 -1.27
C ARG A 93 16.10 -9.83 -0.89
N THR A 94 15.78 -10.67 -1.88
CA THR A 94 14.79 -11.75 -1.76
C THR A 94 15.16 -12.75 -0.67
N GLY A 95 14.20 -13.01 0.25
CA GLY A 95 14.40 -13.97 1.35
C GLY A 95 15.20 -13.43 2.53
N VAL A 96 15.56 -12.14 2.55
CA VAL A 96 16.20 -11.52 3.73
C VAL A 96 15.20 -11.51 4.89
N GLN A 97 15.60 -12.09 6.02
CA GLN A 97 14.83 -12.12 7.25
C GLN A 97 15.45 -11.16 8.28
N ARG A 98 14.69 -10.78 9.29
CA ARG A 98 15.16 -9.93 10.39
C ARG A 98 16.48 -10.44 10.98
N GLY A 99 17.44 -9.54 11.15
CA GLY A 99 18.75 -9.87 11.73
C GLY A 99 19.65 -10.70 10.82
N ALA A 100 19.18 -11.09 9.62
CA ALA A 100 20.01 -11.79 8.65
C ALA A 100 20.67 -10.82 7.68
N THR A 101 21.98 -10.95 7.49
CA THR A 101 22.72 -10.18 6.48
C THR A 101 22.40 -10.66 5.07
N PHE A 102 21.99 -11.93 4.93
CA PHE A 102 21.83 -12.63 3.65
C PHE A 102 20.39 -13.04 3.43
N GLY A 103 19.93 -12.93 2.17
CA GLY A 103 18.65 -13.46 1.71
C GLY A 103 18.74 -14.93 1.30
N THR A 104 17.89 -15.33 0.36
CA THR A 104 17.86 -16.71 -0.13
C THR A 104 19.15 -17.05 -0.91
N ALA A 105 19.78 -18.15 -0.52
CA ALA A 105 20.98 -18.69 -1.17
C ALA A 105 20.62 -19.48 -2.44
N ARG A 106 19.76 -18.94 -3.29
CA ARG A 106 19.37 -19.58 -4.57
C ARG A 106 20.07 -18.86 -5.70
N ASP A 107 20.53 -19.63 -6.68
CA ASP A 107 21.13 -19.05 -7.87
C ASP A 107 20.05 -18.51 -8.81
N LEU A 108 20.36 -17.42 -9.48
CA LEU A 108 19.65 -16.99 -10.69
C LEU A 108 20.39 -17.55 -11.91
N GLY A 109 19.67 -18.13 -12.83
CA GLY A 109 20.26 -18.72 -14.06
C GLY A 109 19.17 -18.92 -15.09
N GLY A 110 18.36 -17.88 -15.36
CA GLY A 110 17.21 -18.01 -16.22
C GLY A 110 16.63 -16.73 -16.76
N THR A 111 15.49 -16.87 -17.42
CA THR A 111 14.69 -15.73 -17.91
C THR A 111 13.49 -15.53 -17.01
N TYR A 112 13.34 -14.31 -16.51
CA TYR A 112 12.33 -13.89 -15.56
C TYR A 112 11.53 -12.74 -16.16
N ARG A 113 10.20 -12.92 -16.24
CA ARG A 113 9.28 -11.90 -16.75
C ARG A 113 8.43 -11.37 -15.62
N PHE A 114 8.22 -10.06 -15.59
CA PHE A 114 7.43 -9.37 -14.58
C PHE A 114 6.29 -8.58 -15.22
N GLY A 115 5.10 -8.66 -14.61
CA GLY A 115 3.91 -7.94 -15.06
C GLY A 115 2.69 -8.27 -14.21
N ASP A 116 1.71 -7.37 -14.19
CA ASP A 116 0.54 -7.51 -13.33
C ASP A 116 -0.44 -8.62 -13.75
N SER A 117 -0.36 -9.08 -14.99
CA SER A 117 -1.16 -10.21 -15.47
C SER A 117 -0.67 -11.58 -14.99
N PHE A 118 0.49 -11.66 -14.36
CA PHE A 118 1.08 -12.90 -13.89
C PHE A 118 0.65 -13.21 -12.45
N GLY A 119 0.38 -14.49 -12.16
CA GLY A 119 -0.11 -14.92 -10.84
C GLY A 119 0.97 -15.42 -9.87
N THR A 120 2.22 -15.62 -10.34
CA THR A 120 3.26 -16.22 -9.51
C THR A 120 4.01 -15.16 -8.71
N ASN A 121 4.06 -15.33 -7.41
CA ASN A 121 4.83 -14.46 -6.53
C ASN A 121 6.34 -14.79 -6.62
N TRP A 122 7.17 -13.80 -6.94
CA TRP A 122 8.62 -13.93 -7.06
C TRP A 122 9.27 -14.44 -5.77
N TRP A 123 8.96 -13.84 -4.64
CA TRP A 123 9.56 -14.15 -3.35
C TRP A 123 9.30 -15.59 -2.93
N THR A 124 8.03 -16.02 -3.03
CA THR A 124 7.63 -17.41 -2.72
C THR A 124 8.39 -18.42 -3.58
N SER A 125 8.49 -18.16 -4.88
CA SER A 125 9.19 -19.04 -5.80
C SER A 125 10.67 -19.13 -5.49
N ALA A 126 11.31 -18.01 -5.16
CA ALA A 126 12.73 -17.98 -4.82
C ALA A 126 13.01 -18.70 -3.50
N VAL A 127 12.20 -18.51 -2.47
CA VAL A 127 12.38 -19.17 -1.17
C VAL A 127 12.12 -20.67 -1.25
N GLN A 128 11.14 -21.10 -2.06
CA GLN A 128 10.80 -22.52 -2.26
C GLN A 128 11.74 -23.27 -3.23
N ALA A 129 12.51 -22.57 -4.05
CA ALA A 129 13.49 -23.18 -4.94
C ALA A 129 14.52 -24.00 -4.14
N THR A 130 15.03 -25.08 -4.71
CA THR A 130 16.03 -25.95 -4.02
C THR A 130 17.46 -25.40 -4.17
N THR A 131 17.88 -25.09 -5.39
CA THR A 131 19.20 -24.55 -5.73
C THR A 131 19.10 -23.39 -6.70
N LEU A 132 18.36 -23.53 -7.78
CA LEU A 132 18.21 -22.57 -8.85
C LEU A 132 16.78 -22.04 -8.88
N MET A 133 16.63 -20.72 -8.95
CA MET A 133 15.34 -20.07 -9.18
C MET A 133 14.81 -20.44 -10.56
N PRO A 134 13.60 -21.03 -10.67
CA PRO A 134 13.06 -21.42 -11.99
C PRO A 134 12.75 -20.20 -12.84
N SER A 135 13.03 -20.27 -14.14
CA SER A 135 12.54 -19.29 -15.12
C SER A 135 11.02 -19.23 -15.11
N GLY A 136 10.44 -18.08 -15.37
CA GLY A 136 8.98 -17.97 -15.39
C GLY A 136 8.45 -16.54 -15.42
N ASP A 137 7.14 -16.45 -15.17
CA ASP A 137 6.34 -15.24 -15.19
C ASP A 137 5.92 -14.89 -13.75
N PHE A 138 6.25 -13.69 -13.30
CA PHE A 138 6.14 -13.29 -11.89
C PHE A 138 5.44 -11.95 -11.72
N ARG A 139 4.82 -11.75 -10.56
CA ARG A 139 4.47 -10.44 -10.05
C ARG A 139 5.70 -9.76 -9.47
N SER A 140 5.80 -8.44 -9.66
CA SER A 140 6.72 -7.61 -8.88
C SER A 140 6.36 -7.66 -7.39
N VAL A 141 7.35 -7.48 -6.52
CA VAL A 141 7.16 -7.62 -5.08
C VAL A 141 8.01 -6.60 -4.31
N THR A 142 7.58 -6.26 -3.11
CA THR A 142 8.41 -5.48 -2.18
C THR A 142 9.71 -6.19 -1.85
N GLY A 143 10.78 -5.45 -1.63
CA GLY A 143 12.10 -5.98 -1.29
C GLY A 143 12.20 -6.36 0.19
N GLY A 144 13.10 -7.31 0.49
CA GLY A 144 13.58 -7.53 1.84
C GLY A 144 14.73 -6.58 2.14
N ASN A 145 14.51 -5.63 3.01
CA ASN A 145 15.58 -4.82 3.57
C ASN A 145 15.82 -5.23 5.01
N GLN A 146 17.06 -5.18 5.44
CA GLN A 146 17.35 -5.18 6.86
C GLN A 146 16.91 -3.82 7.42
N PRO A 147 16.11 -3.82 8.45
CA PRO A 147 15.60 -4.90 9.31
C PRO A 147 14.17 -5.38 9.04
N SER A 148 13.55 -5.04 7.88
CA SER A 148 12.13 -5.29 7.68
C SER A 148 11.76 -6.73 7.25
N PHE A 149 10.60 -7.21 7.74
CA PHE A 149 10.00 -8.50 7.39
C PHE A 149 9.05 -8.46 6.19
N HIS A 150 8.81 -7.28 5.61
CA HIS A 150 7.73 -7.07 4.64
C HIS A 150 8.11 -7.36 3.17
N GLY A 151 9.20 -8.09 2.96
CA GLY A 151 9.57 -8.52 1.61
C GLY A 151 8.59 -9.53 1.02
N GLY A 152 8.36 -9.44 -0.28
CA GLY A 152 7.57 -10.39 -1.04
C GLY A 152 6.09 -10.05 -1.20
N CYS A 153 5.63 -8.90 -0.74
CA CYS A 153 4.30 -8.42 -1.03
C CYS A 153 4.16 -8.04 -2.50
N PRO A 154 3.11 -8.48 -3.21
CA PRO A 154 2.89 -8.09 -4.60
C PRO A 154 2.78 -6.58 -4.75
N THR A 155 3.47 -6.03 -5.74
CA THR A 155 3.37 -4.63 -6.17
C THR A 155 2.76 -4.56 -7.59
N HIS A 156 2.38 -3.36 -8.02
CA HIS A 156 1.61 -3.18 -9.26
C HIS A 156 2.34 -2.28 -10.26
N MET A 157 2.96 -2.89 -11.27
CA MET A 157 3.65 -2.18 -12.36
C MET A 157 2.72 -1.23 -13.12
N ASP A 158 1.50 -1.69 -13.43
CA ASP A 158 0.53 -0.91 -14.20
C ASP A 158 -0.06 0.27 -13.40
N ALA A 159 -0.03 0.20 -12.07
CA ALA A 159 -0.43 1.29 -11.21
C ALA A 159 0.58 2.43 -11.21
N VAL A 160 1.85 2.09 -11.13
CA VAL A 160 2.95 3.06 -11.10
C VAL A 160 3.16 3.68 -12.47
N PHE A 161 3.19 2.86 -13.52
CA PHE A 161 3.53 3.31 -14.88
C PHE A 161 2.32 3.59 -15.76
N GLY A 162 1.14 2.99 -15.49
CA GLY A 162 -0.08 3.20 -16.25
C GLY A 162 -0.55 4.65 -16.22
N GLY A 163 -1.15 5.10 -17.32
CA GLY A 163 -1.59 6.49 -17.48
C GLY A 163 -0.48 7.51 -17.71
N LEU A 164 0.82 7.10 -17.74
CA LEU A 164 1.88 7.98 -18.24
C LEU A 164 1.54 8.41 -19.65
N SER A 165 1.61 9.71 -19.94
CA SER A 165 1.36 10.27 -21.28
C SER A 165 2.43 9.84 -22.27
N ALA A 166 2.13 9.91 -23.56
CA ALA A 166 3.11 9.62 -24.60
C ALA A 166 4.42 10.40 -24.45
N ALA A 167 4.37 11.62 -23.94
CA ALA A 167 5.56 12.46 -23.70
C ALA A 167 6.39 11.95 -22.51
N GLU A 168 5.77 11.34 -21.50
CA GLU A 168 6.44 10.78 -20.33
C GLU A 168 6.97 9.36 -20.58
N VAL A 169 6.41 8.64 -21.55
CA VAL A 169 6.81 7.26 -21.91
C VAL A 169 7.94 7.25 -22.93
N ASN A 170 7.90 8.15 -23.94
CA ASN A 170 8.97 8.23 -24.93
C ASN A 170 10.23 8.82 -24.31
N GLY A 171 11.32 8.08 -24.45
CA GLY A 171 12.61 8.46 -23.89
C GLY A 171 13.37 7.26 -23.37
N GLN A 172 14.38 7.51 -22.55
CA GLN A 172 15.20 6.46 -21.95
C GLN A 172 14.59 5.96 -20.65
N TRP A 173 14.16 4.71 -20.65
CA TRP A 173 13.85 3.93 -19.43
C TRP A 173 15.13 3.30 -18.92
N THR A 174 15.21 3.05 -17.62
CA THR A 174 16.39 2.47 -16.98
C THR A 174 15.99 1.35 -16.01
N LEU A 175 16.58 0.17 -16.19
CA LEU A 175 16.54 -0.90 -15.19
C LEU A 175 17.85 -0.82 -14.40
N LEU A 176 17.74 -0.62 -13.10
CA LEU A 176 18.86 -0.60 -12.16
C LEU A 176 18.97 -1.96 -11.48
N LEU A 177 20.10 -2.63 -11.63
CA LEU A 177 20.42 -3.88 -10.93
C LEU A 177 21.56 -3.61 -9.95
N THR A 178 21.32 -3.90 -8.67
CA THR A 178 22.32 -3.76 -7.60
C THR A 178 22.57 -5.10 -6.95
N ASP A 179 23.80 -5.32 -6.56
CA ASP A 179 24.25 -6.36 -5.66
C ASP A 179 24.65 -5.71 -4.34
N SER A 180 24.10 -6.17 -3.25
CA SER A 180 24.21 -5.52 -1.93
C SER A 180 25.19 -6.22 -0.98
N VAL A 181 25.76 -7.37 -1.37
CA VAL A 181 26.66 -8.17 -0.53
C VAL A 181 27.86 -8.62 -1.32
N THR A 182 29.05 -8.58 -0.72
CA THR A 182 30.32 -8.95 -1.37
C THR A 182 30.49 -10.46 -1.49
N GLY A 183 31.02 -10.93 -2.61
CA GLY A 183 31.54 -12.29 -2.78
C GLY A 183 30.78 -13.12 -3.81
N ASP A 184 29.51 -12.87 -4.00
CA ASP A 184 28.72 -13.49 -5.05
C ASP A 184 28.70 -12.57 -6.29
N THR A 185 28.52 -13.14 -7.47
CA THR A 185 28.62 -12.38 -8.71
C THR A 185 27.56 -12.79 -9.71
N GLY A 186 27.19 -11.89 -10.59
CA GLY A 186 26.21 -12.15 -11.62
C GLY A 186 26.25 -11.19 -12.78
N SER A 187 25.39 -11.44 -13.74
CA SER A 187 25.27 -10.63 -14.95
C SER A 187 23.85 -10.66 -15.50
N ILE A 188 23.56 -9.66 -16.33
CA ILE A 188 22.38 -9.63 -17.20
C ILE A 188 22.82 -9.78 -18.64
N SER A 189 22.28 -10.80 -19.34
CA SER A 189 22.62 -11.12 -20.72
C SER A 189 21.57 -10.65 -21.73
N ALA A 190 20.33 -10.45 -21.30
CA ALA A 190 19.24 -9.88 -22.10
C ALA A 190 18.23 -9.16 -21.23
N ALA A 191 17.63 -8.11 -21.77
CA ALA A 191 16.48 -7.43 -21.17
C ALA A 191 15.53 -6.93 -22.26
N THR A 192 14.22 -6.96 -21.99
CA THR A 192 13.19 -6.46 -22.90
C THR A 192 12.12 -5.76 -22.09
N LEU A 193 11.76 -4.56 -22.50
CA LEU A 193 10.65 -3.80 -21.97
C LEU A 193 9.50 -3.84 -22.98
N GLU A 194 8.35 -4.36 -22.59
CA GLU A 194 7.13 -4.40 -23.40
C GLU A 194 6.16 -3.33 -22.90
N ILE A 195 5.63 -2.53 -23.82
CA ILE A 195 4.74 -1.42 -23.53
C ILE A 195 3.44 -1.60 -24.30
N GLU A 196 2.33 -1.62 -23.60
CA GLU A 196 0.99 -1.60 -24.15
C GLU A 196 0.39 -0.20 -23.98
N GLN A 197 -0.14 0.36 -25.07
CA GLN A 197 -0.79 1.66 -25.07
C GLN A 197 -2.31 1.50 -24.82
N ALA A 198 -2.93 2.49 -24.20
CA ALA A 198 -4.37 2.55 -24.05
C ALA A 198 -5.08 2.39 -25.43
N PRO A 199 -6.21 1.69 -25.52
CA PRO A 199 -6.94 1.51 -26.77
C PRO A 199 -7.39 2.87 -27.34
N ILE A 200 -7.60 2.94 -28.64
CA ILE A 200 -8.22 4.11 -29.27
C ILE A 200 -9.66 4.14 -28.78
N ALA A 201 -10.05 5.19 -28.06
CA ALA A 201 -11.44 5.41 -27.73
C ALA A 201 -12.23 5.63 -29.04
N MET A 202 -12.88 4.58 -29.54
CA MET A 202 -13.90 4.76 -30.54
C MET A 202 -15.09 5.35 -29.82
N PHE A 203 -15.51 6.56 -30.20
CA PHE A 203 -16.74 7.17 -29.74
C PHE A 203 -17.92 6.25 -30.10
N ARG A 204 -18.30 5.38 -29.20
CA ARG A 204 -19.61 4.74 -29.21
C ARG A 204 -20.54 5.65 -28.40
N SER A 205 -21.42 6.32 -29.10
CA SER A 205 -22.59 6.95 -28.49
C SER A 205 -23.49 5.87 -27.92
N GLY A 206 -23.66 5.84 -26.60
CA GLY A 206 -24.71 5.12 -25.90
C GLY A 206 -24.28 3.80 -25.27
N PHE A 207 -24.38 3.76 -23.95
CA PHE A 207 -24.43 2.59 -23.07
C PHE A 207 -23.32 1.55 -23.27
N GLU A 208 -22.18 1.79 -22.68
CA GLU A 208 -21.27 0.71 -22.32
C GLU A 208 -21.50 0.41 -20.84
N ALA A 209 -22.06 -0.78 -20.58
CA ALA A 209 -21.85 -1.41 -19.30
C ALA A 209 -20.34 -1.49 -19.10
N SER A 210 -19.83 -0.94 -17.99
CA SER A 210 -18.49 -1.19 -17.54
C SER A 210 -18.29 -2.72 -17.60
N GLU A 211 -17.37 -3.18 -18.43
CA GLU A 211 -16.84 -4.50 -18.23
C GLU A 211 -16.22 -4.46 -16.82
N ALA A 212 -16.96 -5.00 -15.86
CA ALA A 212 -16.39 -5.47 -14.64
C ALA A 212 -15.36 -6.50 -15.09
N GLY A 213 -14.10 -6.05 -15.23
CA GLY A 213 -13.00 -6.97 -15.30
C GLY A 213 -13.09 -7.77 -14.01
N SER A 214 -13.52 -9.03 -14.12
CA SER A 214 -13.22 -10.03 -13.13
C SER A 214 -11.71 -10.10 -13.08
N GLY A 215 -11.12 -9.20 -12.28
CA GLY A 215 -9.76 -9.38 -11.80
C GLY A 215 -9.74 -10.77 -11.16
N PRO A 216 -8.69 -11.58 -11.34
CA PRO A 216 -8.56 -12.80 -10.58
C PRO A 216 -8.70 -12.39 -9.11
N GLY A 217 -9.67 -12.98 -8.44
CA GLY A 217 -9.89 -12.78 -7.02
C GLY A 217 -8.56 -12.86 -6.30
N GLY A 218 -8.38 -12.03 -5.29
CA GLY A 218 -7.13 -11.84 -4.58
C GLY A 218 -6.36 -13.15 -4.51
N ASN A 219 -5.13 -13.11 -4.91
CA ASN A 219 -4.33 -14.33 -4.96
C ASN A 219 -4.26 -14.84 -3.53
N PRO A 220 -4.85 -16.01 -3.20
CA PRO A 220 -4.79 -16.49 -1.83
C PRO A 220 -3.31 -16.58 -1.47
N VAL A 221 -2.93 -15.96 -0.36
CA VAL A 221 -1.57 -16.06 0.18
C VAL A 221 -1.21 -17.53 0.18
N ALA A 222 -0.11 -17.89 -0.47
CA ALA A 222 0.29 -19.29 -0.56
C ALA A 222 0.38 -19.88 0.86
N PRO A 223 -0.15 -21.09 1.11
CA PRO A 223 -0.14 -21.67 2.45
C PRO A 223 1.27 -21.65 3.04
N GLY A 224 1.46 -20.96 4.17
CA GLY A 224 2.74 -20.87 4.87
C GLY A 224 3.50 -19.54 4.70
N LEU A 225 3.01 -18.59 3.88
CA LEU A 225 3.48 -17.20 3.93
C LEU A 225 2.53 -16.37 4.78
N PRO A 226 3.06 -15.40 5.55
CA PRO A 226 2.21 -14.46 6.25
C PRO A 226 1.42 -13.61 5.26
N PRO A 227 0.23 -13.13 5.65
CA PRO A 227 -0.44 -12.08 4.89
C PRO A 227 0.52 -10.91 4.70
N CYS A 228 0.44 -10.26 3.55
CA CYS A 228 1.21 -9.06 3.27
C CYS A 228 0.71 -7.95 4.17
N GLN A 229 1.41 -7.67 5.24
CA GLN A 229 1.18 -6.49 6.06
C GLN A 229 1.91 -5.31 5.45
N ARG A 230 1.21 -4.22 5.30
CA ARG A 230 1.77 -2.95 4.91
C ARG A 230 2.55 -2.34 6.09
N THR A 231 3.71 -1.75 5.82
CA THR A 231 4.39 -0.86 6.75
C THR A 231 3.78 0.54 6.63
N TYR A 232 3.21 1.05 7.72
CA TYR A 232 2.64 2.39 7.75
C TYR A 232 3.75 3.46 7.72
N ALA A 233 3.50 4.56 7.01
CA ALA A 233 4.42 5.67 6.86
C ALA A 233 5.80 5.30 6.25
N ASP A 234 5.88 4.26 5.43
CA ASP A 234 7.08 3.92 4.65
C ASP A 234 7.06 4.67 3.32
N PHE A 235 7.72 5.83 3.27
CA PHE A 235 7.74 6.72 2.09
C PHE A 235 8.90 6.45 1.14
N ASP A 236 9.91 5.69 1.56
CA ASP A 236 11.06 5.35 0.71
C ASP A 236 11.11 3.87 0.30
N GLY A 237 10.18 3.04 0.80
CA GLY A 237 10.02 1.63 0.43
C GLY A 237 11.07 0.72 1.04
N ASN A 238 11.67 1.11 2.15
CA ASN A 238 12.69 0.31 2.83
C ASN A 238 12.11 -0.66 3.86
N GLY A 239 10.79 -0.61 4.08
CA GLY A 239 10.06 -1.46 5.02
C GLY A 239 10.08 -1.01 6.47
N LEU A 240 10.56 0.20 6.73
CA LEU A 240 10.54 0.86 8.03
C LEU A 240 9.55 2.02 8.01
N SER A 241 8.86 2.23 9.12
CA SER A 241 8.08 3.47 9.27
C SER A 241 9.00 4.68 9.38
N ASP A 242 8.75 5.68 8.53
CA ASP A 242 9.43 6.97 8.52
C ASP A 242 8.84 7.94 9.55
N PHE A 243 9.59 8.98 9.85
CA PHE A 243 9.15 10.05 10.76
C PHE A 243 8.48 11.15 9.96
N VAL A 244 7.17 11.35 10.17
CA VAL A 244 6.35 12.25 9.35
C VAL A 244 5.58 13.24 10.20
N LEU A 245 5.74 14.52 9.90
CA LEU A 245 5.03 15.62 10.56
C LEU A 245 4.33 16.51 9.54
N VAL A 246 3.22 17.10 9.96
CA VAL A 246 2.54 18.17 9.23
C VAL A 246 2.50 19.45 10.07
N ARG A 247 2.68 20.60 9.40
CA ARG A 247 2.67 21.95 10.02
C ARG A 247 1.83 22.91 9.20
N ALA A 248 1.00 23.68 9.87
CA ALA A 248 0.28 24.78 9.22
C ALA A 248 1.23 25.91 8.79
N GLU A 249 1.16 26.30 7.52
CA GLU A 249 1.86 27.46 6.94
C GLU A 249 0.85 28.38 6.25
N GLY A 250 0.33 29.35 6.98
CA GLY A 250 -0.80 30.16 6.52
C GLY A 250 -2.05 29.31 6.34
N SER A 251 -2.59 29.26 5.12
CA SER A 251 -3.74 28.40 4.76
C SER A 251 -3.34 27.00 4.27
N ASN A 252 -2.04 26.78 3.99
CA ASN A 252 -1.51 25.53 3.51
C ASN A 252 -0.92 24.70 4.63
N VAL A 253 -0.62 23.44 4.33
CA VAL A 253 0.06 22.52 5.25
C VAL A 253 1.33 22.00 4.62
N ARG A 254 2.43 22.10 5.36
CA ARG A 254 3.72 21.51 5.03
C ARG A 254 3.82 20.12 5.63
N TRP A 255 4.19 19.17 4.80
CA TRP A 255 4.61 17.85 5.20
C TRP A 255 6.13 17.83 5.30
N SER A 256 6.66 17.22 6.36
CA SER A 256 8.07 16.94 6.58
C SER A 256 8.25 15.45 6.78
N VAL A 257 9.04 14.80 5.93
CA VAL A 257 9.34 13.37 5.97
C VAL A 257 10.83 13.17 6.19
N VAL A 258 11.19 12.44 7.23
CA VAL A 258 12.57 12.03 7.53
C VAL A 258 12.64 10.52 7.41
N PRO A 259 13.35 9.98 6.40
CA PRO A 259 13.51 8.55 6.23
C PRO A 259 14.18 7.88 7.44
N ASN A 260 13.61 6.79 7.89
CA ASN A 260 14.18 5.92 8.90
C ASN A 260 15.06 4.86 8.22
N LEU A 261 16.36 4.94 8.38
CA LEU A 261 17.31 4.04 7.72
C LEU A 261 17.70 2.81 8.59
N GLY A 262 17.01 2.63 9.70
CA GLY A 262 17.24 1.55 10.65
C GLY A 262 18.37 1.83 11.66
N GLY A 263 18.38 1.09 12.77
CA GLY A 263 19.31 1.32 13.87
C GLY A 263 19.20 2.76 14.40
N GLU A 264 20.29 3.51 14.41
CA GLU A 264 20.32 4.93 14.80
C GLU A 264 20.37 5.89 13.59
N ALA A 265 20.34 5.34 12.36
CA ALA A 265 20.47 6.14 11.15
C ALA A 265 19.13 6.74 10.74
N ILE A 266 19.17 7.99 10.27
CA ILE A 266 18.06 8.70 9.66
C ILE A 266 18.51 9.32 8.34
N GLY A 267 17.59 9.45 7.38
CA GLY A 267 17.85 10.09 6.10
C GLY A 267 17.74 11.61 6.17
N THR A 268 17.88 12.23 5.01
CA THR A 268 17.71 13.68 4.87
C THR A 268 16.23 14.03 4.81
N GLU A 269 15.81 15.00 5.61
CA GLU A 269 14.43 15.52 5.59
C GLU A 269 14.06 16.02 4.19
N THR A 270 12.91 15.58 3.70
CA THR A 270 12.24 16.13 2.52
C THR A 270 10.95 16.82 2.95
N SER A 271 10.61 17.94 2.31
CA SER A 271 9.37 18.65 2.63
C SER A 271 8.65 19.19 1.40
N PHE A 272 7.31 19.27 1.51
CA PHE A 272 6.44 19.75 0.44
C PHE A 272 5.14 20.30 1.02
N LEU A 273 4.47 21.17 0.24
CA LEU A 273 3.14 21.68 0.59
C LEU A 273 2.06 20.79 -0.01
N PHE A 274 1.12 20.31 0.81
CA PHE A 274 -0.02 19.55 0.36
C PHE A 274 -1.17 19.63 1.37
N GLY A 275 -2.32 20.12 0.91
CA GLY A 275 -3.52 20.34 1.72
C GLY A 275 -3.62 21.70 2.39
N GLY A 276 -4.77 21.94 3.00
CA GLY A 276 -5.13 23.12 3.76
C GLY A 276 -5.35 22.80 5.24
N THR A 277 -5.39 23.83 6.09
CA THR A 277 -5.48 23.69 7.55
C THR A 277 -6.82 23.13 8.06
N SER A 278 -7.83 23.01 7.19
CA SER A 278 -9.13 22.41 7.50
C SER A 278 -9.26 20.95 7.03
N ASP A 279 -8.22 20.41 6.38
CA ASP A 279 -8.26 19.08 5.81
C ASP A 279 -7.84 18.03 6.84
N PHE A 280 -8.20 16.77 6.57
CA PHE A 280 -7.73 15.61 7.33
C PHE A 280 -6.52 15.01 6.61
N PHE A 281 -5.47 14.68 7.37
CA PHE A 281 -4.19 14.20 6.86
C PHE A 281 -3.99 12.73 7.23
N PHE A 282 -3.59 11.91 6.28
CA PHE A 282 -3.27 10.50 6.46
C PHE A 282 -2.35 10.02 5.34
N GLU A 283 -1.97 8.77 5.36
CA GLU A 283 -1.19 8.12 4.32
C GLU A 283 -1.80 6.75 3.99
N LEU A 284 -1.53 6.27 2.80
CA LEU A 284 -1.97 4.96 2.29
C LEU A 284 -1.07 4.56 1.12
N ASP A 285 -1.05 3.28 0.77
CA ASP A 285 -0.46 2.82 -0.50
C ASP A 285 -1.56 2.73 -1.57
N TYR A 286 -1.89 3.88 -2.18
CA TYR A 286 -3.02 3.98 -3.11
C TYR A 286 -2.80 3.26 -4.42
N ASP A 287 -1.56 3.20 -4.91
CA ASP A 287 -1.26 2.61 -6.21
C ASP A 287 -0.53 1.25 -6.12
N GLY A 288 -0.30 0.72 -4.91
CA GLY A 288 0.24 -0.61 -4.70
C GLY A 288 1.71 -0.73 -5.09
N ASP A 289 2.46 0.38 -4.98
CA ASP A 289 3.90 0.38 -5.27
C ASP A 289 4.77 0.06 -4.06
N GLY A 290 4.14 -0.12 -2.90
CA GLY A 290 4.80 -0.40 -1.63
C GLY A 290 5.29 0.84 -0.90
N LEU A 291 5.01 2.04 -1.42
CA LEU A 291 5.33 3.31 -0.77
C LEU A 291 4.07 3.91 -0.13
N SER A 292 4.25 4.58 1.00
CA SER A 292 3.17 5.38 1.57
C SER A 292 2.94 6.64 0.74
N ASP A 293 1.68 6.87 0.34
CA ASP A 293 1.23 8.03 -0.41
C ASP A 293 0.60 9.06 0.52
N PRO A 294 1.06 10.33 0.52
CA PRO A 294 0.39 11.40 1.24
C PRO A 294 -1.04 11.59 0.73
N ALA A 295 -1.99 11.60 1.66
CA ALA A 295 -3.39 11.80 1.35
C ALA A 295 -4.05 12.83 2.25
N ILE A 296 -5.05 13.53 1.70
CA ILE A 296 -5.91 14.45 2.44
C ILE A 296 -7.37 14.19 2.10
N TRP A 297 -8.24 14.46 3.05
CA TRP A 297 -9.66 14.60 2.78
C TRP A 297 -10.12 16.01 3.09
N MET A 298 -10.74 16.64 2.09
CA MET A 298 -11.28 18.00 2.14
C MET A 298 -12.76 17.94 2.51
N PRO A 299 -13.17 18.45 3.67
CA PRO A 299 -14.58 18.52 4.03
C PRO A 299 -15.38 19.33 3.03
N GLY A 300 -16.58 18.86 2.68
CA GLY A 300 -17.45 19.53 1.71
C GLY A 300 -18.78 18.79 1.53
N ALA A 301 -19.52 19.15 0.47
CA ALA A 301 -20.71 18.48 0.02
C ALA A 301 -20.74 18.47 -1.53
N PRO A 302 -20.04 17.51 -2.20
CA PRO A 302 -19.34 16.36 -1.64
C PRO A 302 -18.00 16.73 -0.98
N GLY A 303 -17.57 15.91 -0.01
CA GLY A 303 -16.19 15.84 0.43
C GLY A 303 -15.32 15.22 -0.66
N ARG A 304 -13.99 15.43 -0.59
CA ARG A 304 -13.07 14.94 -1.63
C ARG A 304 -11.77 14.47 -1.03
N TYR A 305 -11.32 13.30 -1.48
CA TYR A 305 -9.97 12.83 -1.27
C TYR A 305 -9.04 13.39 -2.35
N LEU A 306 -7.82 13.75 -1.94
CA LEU A 306 -6.69 13.99 -2.83
C LEU A 306 -5.54 13.10 -2.38
N VAL A 307 -4.97 12.34 -3.30
CA VAL A 307 -3.83 11.45 -3.03
C VAL A 307 -2.66 11.86 -3.92
N ARG A 308 -1.48 12.04 -3.32
CA ARG A 308 -0.24 12.33 -4.01
C ARG A 308 0.63 11.08 -4.02
N ARG A 309 0.75 10.43 -5.17
CA ARG A 309 1.52 9.18 -5.31
C ARG A 309 3.02 9.42 -5.12
N SER A 310 3.63 8.71 -4.17
CA SER A 310 5.06 8.83 -3.83
C SER A 310 5.96 8.27 -4.93
N GLY A 311 5.56 7.16 -5.53
CA GLY A 311 6.25 6.58 -6.68
C GLY A 311 6.20 7.43 -7.96
N ARG A 312 5.34 8.47 -7.98
CA ARG A 312 5.18 9.40 -9.12
C ARG A 312 5.32 10.87 -8.72
N PRO A 313 6.49 11.30 -8.23
CA PRO A 313 6.70 12.66 -7.77
C PRO A 313 6.51 13.68 -8.91
N GLY A 314 5.74 14.74 -8.63
CA GLY A 314 5.40 15.79 -9.61
C GLY A 314 4.24 15.46 -10.55
N GLY A 315 3.62 14.29 -10.44
CA GLY A 315 2.34 14.01 -11.07
C GLY A 315 1.19 14.78 -10.40
N PRO A 316 0.05 14.97 -11.08
CA PRO A 316 -1.12 15.56 -10.45
C PRO A 316 -1.66 14.62 -9.36
N PRO A 317 -2.21 15.15 -8.26
CA PRO A 317 -2.90 14.32 -7.28
C PRO A 317 -4.12 13.62 -7.90
N VAL A 318 -4.43 12.43 -7.40
CA VAL A 318 -5.68 11.74 -7.71
C VAL A 318 -6.79 12.38 -6.88
N GLU A 319 -7.90 12.76 -7.50
CA GLU A 319 -9.07 13.32 -6.81
C GLU A 319 -10.24 12.36 -6.86
N VAL A 320 -10.82 12.02 -5.70
CA VAL A 320 -11.98 11.13 -5.58
C VAL A 320 -13.04 11.79 -4.69
N PRO A 321 -14.22 12.14 -5.24
CA PRO A 321 -15.33 12.67 -4.44
C PRO A 321 -15.94 11.54 -3.61
N LEU A 322 -15.97 11.70 -2.29
CA LEU A 322 -16.63 10.76 -1.37
C LEU A 322 -16.98 11.47 -0.06
N GLY A 323 -18.20 11.21 0.43
CA GLY A 323 -18.67 11.69 1.73
C GLY A 323 -19.17 13.12 1.75
N ILE A 324 -19.46 13.59 2.96
CA ILE A 324 -19.86 14.96 3.27
C ILE A 324 -19.20 15.41 4.58
N SER A 325 -19.16 16.72 4.83
CA SER A 325 -18.68 17.25 6.12
C SER A 325 -19.41 16.59 7.30
N GLY A 326 -18.63 16.06 8.25
CA GLY A 326 -19.12 15.30 9.42
C GLY A 326 -18.92 13.80 9.33
N ASP A 327 -18.60 13.25 8.14
CA ASP A 327 -18.13 11.89 8.00
C ASP A 327 -16.71 11.71 8.59
N ASP A 328 -16.33 10.46 8.90
CA ASP A 328 -15.01 10.10 9.41
C ASP A 328 -14.15 9.54 8.26
N PRO A 329 -13.20 10.34 7.71
CA PRO A 329 -12.59 10.02 6.43
C PRO A 329 -11.36 9.11 6.51
N ILE A 330 -10.84 8.80 7.70
CA ILE A 330 -9.58 8.08 7.83
C ILE A 330 -9.84 6.59 8.05
N GLN A 331 -10.27 5.87 7.02
CA GLN A 331 -10.59 4.44 7.06
C GLN A 331 -9.97 3.66 5.89
N ALA A 332 -8.92 4.20 5.26
CA ALA A 332 -8.26 3.56 4.12
C ALA A 332 -7.70 2.17 4.46
N GLY A 333 -7.67 1.27 3.50
CA GLY A 333 -7.16 -0.08 3.62
C GLY A 333 -7.50 -0.91 2.39
N ASP A 334 -6.89 -2.06 2.21
CA ASP A 334 -7.16 -2.98 1.11
C ASP A 334 -8.44 -3.80 1.39
N TYR A 335 -9.58 -3.32 0.88
CA TYR A 335 -10.88 -3.97 1.10
C TYR A 335 -11.29 -4.95 0.01
N ASP A 336 -10.55 -5.03 -1.09
CA ASP A 336 -10.85 -5.96 -2.19
C ASP A 336 -9.73 -6.99 -2.44
N GLY A 337 -8.62 -6.92 -1.69
CA GLY A 337 -7.53 -7.89 -1.71
C GLY A 337 -6.62 -7.73 -2.91
N ASP A 338 -6.61 -6.57 -3.54
CA ASP A 338 -5.82 -6.33 -4.74
C ASP A 338 -4.38 -5.83 -4.44
N GLY A 339 -4.06 -5.64 -3.16
CA GLY A 339 -2.76 -5.20 -2.67
C GLY A 339 -2.57 -3.69 -2.69
N ARG A 340 -3.66 -2.92 -2.80
CA ARG A 340 -3.70 -1.46 -2.73
C ARG A 340 -4.63 -1.03 -1.63
N ASP A 341 -4.34 0.10 -1.03
CA ASP A 341 -5.31 0.68 -0.12
C ASP A 341 -6.43 1.39 -0.89
N ASP A 342 -7.67 1.09 -0.52
CA ASP A 342 -8.87 1.75 -1.00
C ASP A 342 -9.19 2.99 -0.16
N LEU A 343 -9.85 3.96 -0.76
CA LEU A 343 -10.36 5.11 -0.04
C LEU A 343 -11.66 4.75 0.66
N ALA A 344 -11.71 4.98 1.95
CA ALA A 344 -12.90 4.66 2.73
C ALA A 344 -13.17 5.70 3.83
N LEU A 345 -14.45 5.87 4.16
CA LEU A 345 -14.91 6.71 5.26
C LEU A 345 -16.12 6.09 5.96
N VAL A 346 -16.37 6.54 7.18
CA VAL A 346 -17.59 6.19 7.90
C VAL A 346 -18.58 7.34 7.87
N SER A 347 -19.72 7.10 7.23
CA SER A 347 -20.88 7.97 7.32
C SER A 347 -21.70 7.64 8.56
N ARG A 348 -21.98 8.66 9.37
CA ARG A 348 -22.70 8.55 10.63
C ARG A 348 -24.12 9.08 10.50
N PRO A 349 -25.09 8.58 11.30
CA PRO A 349 -26.41 9.20 11.38
C PRO A 349 -26.33 10.66 11.79
N ALA A 350 -27.32 11.47 11.37
CA ALA A 350 -27.41 12.85 11.81
C ALA A 350 -27.46 12.94 13.35
N SER A 351 -26.96 14.05 13.90
CA SER A 351 -26.97 14.27 15.34
C SER A 351 -28.37 14.11 15.93
N GLY A 352 -28.51 13.33 17.00
CA GLY A 352 -29.78 13.04 17.67
C GLY A 352 -30.66 12.00 16.96
N VAL A 353 -30.21 11.43 15.84
CA VAL A 353 -30.93 10.38 15.10
C VAL A 353 -30.22 9.04 15.29
N SER A 354 -30.96 7.96 15.50
CA SER A 354 -30.44 6.60 15.44
C SER A 354 -30.52 6.09 14.00
N GLY A 355 -29.43 5.54 13.51
CA GLY A 355 -29.35 5.02 12.13
C GLY A 355 -28.08 4.18 11.92
N PRO A 356 -27.86 3.68 10.70
CA PRO A 356 -26.69 2.87 10.39
C PRO A 356 -25.40 3.71 10.39
N HIS A 357 -24.31 3.11 10.86
CA HIS A 357 -22.96 3.58 10.62
C HIS A 357 -22.44 2.85 9.39
N LEU A 358 -22.26 3.56 8.28
CA LEU A 358 -21.91 2.97 6.99
C LEU A 358 -20.44 3.21 6.68
N LEU A 359 -19.69 2.12 6.55
CA LEU A 359 -18.36 2.16 5.95
C LEU A 359 -18.55 2.21 4.42
N ARG A 360 -18.19 3.34 3.82
CA ARG A 360 -18.30 3.59 2.38
C ARG A 360 -16.90 3.49 1.78
N ILE A 361 -16.74 2.66 0.74
CA ILE A 361 -15.47 2.27 0.16
C ILE A 361 -15.49 2.55 -1.34
N VAL A 362 -14.44 3.19 -1.84
CA VAL A 362 -14.18 3.37 -3.29
C VAL A 362 -12.87 2.67 -3.63
N PRO A 363 -12.90 1.58 -4.42
CA PRO A 363 -11.72 0.86 -4.82
C PRO A 363 -10.70 1.74 -5.56
N SER A 364 -9.43 1.62 -5.21
CA SER A 364 -8.32 2.39 -5.81
C SER A 364 -8.13 2.12 -7.30
N ARG A 365 -8.43 0.91 -7.75
CA ARG A 365 -8.45 0.52 -9.19
C ARG A 365 -9.57 1.14 -9.99
N GLY A 366 -10.48 1.83 -9.35
CA GLY A 366 -11.74 2.25 -9.92
C GLY A 366 -12.81 1.17 -9.79
N GLY A 367 -14.05 1.58 -9.78
CA GLY A 367 -15.20 0.71 -9.56
C GLY A 367 -16.33 1.50 -8.92
N SER A 368 -17.42 0.82 -8.64
CA SER A 368 -18.54 1.43 -7.94
C SER A 368 -18.26 1.49 -6.44
N GLU A 369 -18.62 2.61 -5.81
CA GLU A 369 -18.70 2.70 -4.37
C GLU A 369 -19.53 1.56 -3.79
N ARG A 370 -19.07 0.95 -2.70
CA ARG A 370 -19.82 -0.01 -1.90
C ARG A 370 -19.96 0.49 -0.47
N SER A 371 -20.98 0.03 0.24
CA SER A 371 -21.25 0.41 1.62
C SER A 371 -21.51 -0.81 2.49
N LEU A 372 -20.85 -0.89 3.63
CA LEU A 372 -21.02 -1.94 4.63
C LEU A 372 -21.65 -1.33 5.89
N ASN A 373 -22.65 -2.01 6.47
CA ASN A 373 -23.29 -1.55 7.70
C ASN A 373 -22.54 -2.11 8.93
N LEU A 374 -21.88 -1.24 9.68
CA LEU A 374 -21.14 -1.57 10.89
C LEU A 374 -21.97 -1.45 12.19
N GLY A 375 -23.28 -1.50 12.08
CA GLY A 375 -24.18 -1.42 13.22
C GLY A 375 -25.09 -0.19 13.16
N THR A 376 -26.11 -0.19 14.05
CA THR A 376 -27.12 0.86 14.11
C THR A 376 -27.14 1.48 15.51
N GLY A 377 -27.07 2.80 15.58
CA GLY A 377 -27.06 3.54 16.84
C GLY A 377 -27.17 5.05 16.60
N ALA A 378 -27.13 5.82 17.69
CA ALA A 378 -27.07 7.27 17.60
C ALA A 378 -25.68 7.73 17.11
N SER A 379 -25.61 8.91 16.48
CA SER A 379 -24.33 9.55 16.14
C SER A 379 -23.45 9.67 17.38
N GLY A 380 -22.20 9.19 17.28
CA GLY A 380 -21.26 9.17 18.40
C GLY A 380 -21.42 8.02 19.39
N SER A 381 -22.39 7.11 19.22
CA SER A 381 -22.51 5.90 20.03
C SER A 381 -21.52 4.80 19.69
N TYR A 382 -20.92 4.90 18.49
CA TYR A 382 -19.87 4.02 17.99
C TYR A 382 -18.63 4.82 17.66
N PHE A 383 -17.48 4.27 18.00
CA PHE A 383 -16.21 4.66 17.45
C PHE A 383 -15.74 3.57 16.48
N VAL A 384 -15.32 3.95 15.26
CA VAL A 384 -14.96 2.98 14.21
C VAL A 384 -13.46 3.08 13.93
N VAL A 385 -12.82 1.91 13.81
CA VAL A 385 -11.46 1.76 13.32
C VAL A 385 -11.49 0.69 12.24
N ALA A 386 -11.45 1.09 10.99
CA ALA A 386 -11.45 0.21 9.83
C ALA A 386 -10.14 0.38 9.03
N GLY A 387 -9.93 -0.44 8.01
CA GLY A 387 -8.73 -0.39 7.18
C GLY A 387 -7.59 -1.29 7.66
N TYR A 388 -7.89 -2.26 8.51
CA TYR A 388 -6.92 -3.22 9.05
C TYR A 388 -7.49 -4.64 8.92
N ASP A 389 -6.65 -5.61 8.57
CA ASP A 389 -7.03 -7.02 8.55
C ASP A 389 -6.96 -7.57 9.98
N TYR A 390 -8.12 -7.72 10.64
CA TYR A 390 -8.22 -8.22 12.01
C TYR A 390 -8.52 -9.71 12.10
N ASN A 391 -8.94 -10.33 11.00
CA ASN A 391 -9.32 -11.74 10.96
C ASN A 391 -8.30 -12.63 10.23
N GLY A 392 -7.37 -12.04 9.46
CA GLY A 392 -6.32 -12.73 8.73
C GLY A 392 -6.74 -13.27 7.37
N ASP A 393 -7.82 -12.74 6.78
CA ASP A 393 -8.30 -13.17 5.46
C ASP A 393 -7.65 -12.39 4.29
N GLY A 394 -6.81 -11.40 4.61
CA GLY A 394 -6.12 -10.55 3.64
C GLY A 394 -6.93 -9.35 3.19
N LEU A 395 -8.09 -9.09 3.78
CA LEU A 395 -8.92 -7.92 3.51
C LEU A 395 -8.97 -7.00 4.72
N ALA A 396 -9.08 -5.72 4.48
CA ALA A 396 -9.33 -4.76 5.55
C ALA A 396 -10.75 -4.92 6.10
N ASP A 397 -10.86 -4.94 7.42
CA ASP A 397 -12.11 -5.14 8.17
C ASP A 397 -12.63 -3.84 8.81
N GLY A 398 -13.86 -3.91 9.37
CA GLY A 398 -14.45 -2.87 10.19
C GLY A 398 -14.51 -3.26 11.67
N LEU A 399 -13.86 -2.49 12.55
CA LEU A 399 -13.95 -2.68 14.00
C LEU A 399 -14.69 -1.50 14.64
N THR A 400 -15.70 -1.78 15.47
CA THR A 400 -16.43 -0.76 16.21
C THR A 400 -16.24 -0.92 17.70
N GLN A 401 -16.14 0.21 18.42
CA GLN A 401 -16.21 0.27 19.89
C GLN A 401 -17.47 0.99 20.31
N ARG A 402 -18.18 0.45 21.30
CA ARG A 402 -19.33 1.07 21.95
C ARG A 402 -19.34 0.76 23.46
N ALA A 403 -20.21 1.42 24.19
CA ALA A 403 -20.47 1.05 25.57
C ALA A 403 -21.07 -0.36 25.65
N ASP A 404 -20.55 -1.20 26.54
CA ASP A 404 -21.13 -2.52 26.81
C ASP A 404 -22.56 -2.36 27.36
N PRO A 405 -23.57 -3.05 26.79
CA PRO A 405 -24.96 -2.88 27.20
C PRO A 405 -25.26 -3.34 28.63
N VAL A 406 -24.41 -4.20 29.20
CA VAL A 406 -24.57 -4.69 30.59
C VAL A 406 -23.74 -3.88 31.57
N THR A 407 -22.52 -3.50 31.14
CA THR A 407 -21.57 -2.73 31.96
C THR A 407 -21.09 -1.52 31.16
N PRO A 408 -21.85 -0.41 31.09
CA PRO A 408 -21.61 0.70 30.16
C PRO A 408 -20.26 1.41 30.29
N ALA A 409 -19.56 1.23 31.42
CA ALA A 409 -18.19 1.74 31.59
C ALA A 409 -17.18 0.97 30.74
N ASN A 410 -17.46 -0.29 30.38
CA ASN A 410 -16.58 -1.12 29.58
C ASN A 410 -16.76 -0.85 28.09
N GLY A 411 -15.68 -1.01 27.33
CA GLY A 411 -15.71 -1.01 25.86
C GLY A 411 -16.12 -2.37 25.32
N GLN A 412 -17.21 -2.41 24.54
CA GLN A 412 -17.58 -3.57 23.74
C GLN A 412 -17.18 -3.34 22.30
N PHE A 413 -16.51 -4.32 21.73
CA PHE A 413 -16.03 -4.32 20.35
C PHE A 413 -16.83 -5.28 19.49
N GLN A 414 -17.09 -4.88 18.26
CA GLN A 414 -17.70 -5.71 17.22
C GLN A 414 -16.84 -5.66 15.99
N LEU A 415 -16.40 -6.83 15.49
CA LEU A 415 -15.64 -6.98 14.26
C LEU A 415 -16.58 -7.36 13.13
N PHE A 416 -16.51 -6.65 12.03
CA PHE A 416 -17.27 -6.86 10.80
C PHE A 416 -16.33 -7.17 9.64
N SER A 417 -16.66 -8.19 8.86
CA SER A 417 -15.92 -8.55 7.65
C SER A 417 -15.92 -7.40 6.62
N GLY A 418 -14.76 -7.07 6.12
CA GLY A 418 -14.60 -6.10 5.03
C GLY A 418 -15.16 -6.60 3.69
N MET A 419 -15.36 -7.91 3.55
CA MET A 419 -15.93 -8.49 2.33
C MET A 419 -17.42 -8.14 2.15
N ASP A 420 -18.22 -8.34 3.20
CA ASP A 420 -19.71 -8.28 3.11
C ASP A 420 -20.38 -7.54 4.27
N GLY A 421 -19.62 -7.07 5.27
CA GLY A 421 -20.16 -6.40 6.45
C GLY A 421 -20.81 -7.35 7.47
N SER A 422 -20.62 -8.66 7.37
CA SER A 422 -21.13 -9.60 8.35
C SER A 422 -20.41 -9.46 9.69
N LEU A 423 -21.15 -9.59 10.79
CA LEU A 423 -20.57 -9.57 12.14
C LEU A 423 -19.80 -10.86 12.39
N LEU A 424 -18.49 -10.78 12.58
CA LEU A 424 -17.61 -11.92 12.82
C LEU A 424 -17.52 -12.28 14.30
N THR A 425 -17.31 -11.28 15.16
CA THR A 425 -17.18 -11.52 16.61
C THR A 425 -17.54 -10.29 17.43
N THR A 426 -17.83 -10.53 18.72
CA THR A 426 -18.06 -9.47 19.72
C THR A 426 -17.26 -9.80 20.97
N PHE A 427 -16.52 -8.83 21.52
CA PHE A 427 -15.73 -9.01 22.73
C PHE A 427 -15.64 -7.71 23.53
N ASN A 428 -15.24 -7.80 24.79
CA ASN A 428 -15.00 -6.66 25.66
C ASN A 428 -13.50 -6.45 25.86
N LEU A 429 -13.06 -5.20 25.82
CA LEU A 429 -11.69 -4.79 26.10
C LEU A 429 -11.68 -3.38 26.70
N GLY A 430 -11.00 -3.20 27.81
CA GLY A 430 -10.81 -1.91 28.44
C GLY A 430 -12.09 -1.17 28.81
N LEU A 431 -12.02 0.16 28.81
CA LEU A 431 -13.14 1.05 29.08
C LEU A 431 -13.68 1.66 27.78
N ASN A 432 -14.95 2.00 27.78
CA ASN A 432 -15.56 2.70 26.63
C ASN A 432 -14.91 4.07 26.32
N SER A 433 -14.20 4.65 27.28
CA SER A 433 -13.47 5.91 27.12
C SER A 433 -12.01 5.75 26.66
N ASP A 434 -11.51 4.53 26.51
CA ASP A 434 -10.14 4.30 26.09
C ASP A 434 -9.93 4.70 24.61
N PHE A 435 -8.73 5.15 24.28
CA PHE A 435 -8.31 5.43 22.91
C PHE A 435 -7.93 4.13 22.20
N LEU A 436 -8.22 4.05 20.91
CA LEU A 436 -7.94 2.89 20.07
C LEU A 436 -6.67 3.08 19.26
N LEU A 437 -5.84 2.05 19.24
CA LEU A 437 -4.60 1.98 18.48
C LEU A 437 -4.60 0.62 17.74
N PRO A 438 -5.00 0.59 16.47
CA PRO A 438 -4.87 -0.62 15.66
C PRO A 438 -3.41 -0.90 15.32
N GLY A 439 -3.11 -2.12 14.89
CA GLY A 439 -1.78 -2.53 14.44
C GLY A 439 -1.46 -3.95 14.83
N ASN A 440 -0.26 -4.42 14.51
CA ASN A 440 0.23 -5.75 14.85
C ASN A 440 1.29 -5.67 15.96
N ARG A 441 0.91 -5.35 17.20
CA ARG A 441 1.85 -5.23 18.34
C ARG A 441 2.14 -6.54 19.05
N LEU A 442 1.34 -7.57 18.78
CA LEU A 442 1.52 -8.89 19.38
C LEU A 442 2.29 -9.87 18.50
N GLY A 443 2.68 -9.43 17.29
CA GLY A 443 3.46 -10.24 16.37
C GLY A 443 2.70 -11.44 15.79
N THR A 444 1.38 -11.40 15.78
CA THR A 444 0.52 -12.49 15.29
C THR A 444 0.37 -12.48 13.78
N ARG A 445 0.90 -11.47 13.10
CA ARG A 445 0.79 -11.24 11.64
C ARG A 445 -0.64 -10.95 11.16
N VAL A 446 -1.51 -10.67 12.09
CA VAL A 446 -2.87 -10.19 11.90
C VAL A 446 -2.96 -8.93 12.75
N SER A 447 -3.73 -7.95 12.30
CA SER A 447 -3.88 -6.74 13.10
C SER A 447 -4.53 -7.04 14.44
N ASP A 448 -3.95 -6.53 15.50
CA ASP A 448 -4.52 -6.54 16.85
C ASP A 448 -5.14 -5.17 17.18
N ILE A 449 -5.82 -5.09 18.30
CA ILE A 449 -6.30 -3.83 18.84
C ILE A 449 -5.68 -3.55 20.20
N THR A 450 -5.13 -2.36 20.34
CA THR A 450 -4.63 -1.84 21.61
C THR A 450 -5.56 -0.74 22.11
N VAL A 451 -6.01 -0.84 23.34
CA VAL A 451 -6.68 0.26 24.04
C VAL A 451 -5.67 0.97 24.93
N ARG A 452 -5.72 2.29 24.94
CA ARG A 452 -4.80 3.15 25.68
C ARG A 452 -5.54 4.09 26.60
N ARG A 453 -5.11 4.21 27.85
CA ARG A 453 -5.56 5.23 28.80
C ARG A 453 -4.41 5.88 29.53
N THR A 454 -4.66 7.05 30.09
CA THR A 454 -3.71 7.73 30.97
C THR A 454 -4.07 7.45 32.42
N ILE A 455 -3.11 6.93 33.19
CA ILE A 455 -3.22 6.70 34.62
C ILE A 455 -2.01 7.38 35.29
N GLU A 456 -2.26 8.28 36.22
CA GLU A 456 -1.22 9.03 36.94
C GLU A 456 -0.20 9.71 36.03
N GLY A 457 -0.67 10.28 34.90
CA GLY A 457 0.17 10.99 33.93
C GLY A 457 0.93 10.13 32.95
N THR A 458 0.90 8.82 33.08
CA THR A 458 1.53 7.85 32.17
C THR A 458 0.50 7.14 31.30
N ARG A 459 0.88 6.80 30.08
CA ARG A 459 0.03 6.04 29.15
C ARG A 459 0.23 4.55 29.35
N ARG A 460 -0.87 3.83 29.49
CA ARG A 460 -0.92 2.39 29.63
C ARG A 460 -1.65 1.79 28.46
N HIS A 461 -1.07 0.76 27.87
CA HIS A 461 -1.53 0.08 26.67
C HIS A 461 -1.92 -1.35 27.00
N PHE A 462 -3.08 -1.78 26.51
CA PHE A 462 -3.63 -3.11 26.70
C PHE A 462 -4.01 -3.67 25.34
N SER A 463 -3.23 -4.59 24.81
CA SER A 463 -3.41 -5.16 23.48
C SER A 463 -4.18 -6.45 23.51
N ARG A 464 -4.96 -6.73 22.45
CA ARG A 464 -5.70 -7.99 22.27
C ARG A 464 -5.55 -8.45 20.83
N ASP A 465 -5.10 -9.69 20.67
CA ASP A 465 -5.22 -10.45 19.44
C ASP A 465 -6.70 -10.81 19.24
N ILE A 466 -7.32 -10.26 18.21
CA ILE A 466 -8.76 -10.47 17.96
C ILE A 466 -9.01 -11.87 17.41
N ALA A 467 -8.18 -12.34 16.49
CA ALA A 467 -8.31 -13.64 15.85
C ALA A 467 -8.05 -14.79 16.82
N GLY A 468 -6.96 -14.73 17.59
CA GLY A 468 -6.58 -15.75 18.56
C GLY A 468 -7.23 -15.60 19.93
N GLY A 469 -7.85 -14.44 20.22
CA GLY A 469 -8.54 -14.17 21.48
C GLY A 469 -7.63 -13.95 22.70
N SER A 470 -6.31 -13.86 22.49
CA SER A 470 -5.33 -13.66 23.58
C SER A 470 -5.11 -12.18 23.90
N ASN A 471 -4.73 -11.88 25.14
CA ASN A 471 -4.35 -10.54 25.57
C ASN A 471 -2.84 -10.45 25.74
N GLY A 472 -2.25 -9.33 25.30
CA GLY A 472 -0.88 -8.99 25.59
C GLY A 472 -0.68 -8.53 27.05
N ALA A 473 0.58 -8.41 27.45
CA ALA A 473 0.94 -7.79 28.71
C ALA A 473 0.64 -6.28 28.68
N GLU A 474 0.41 -5.68 29.85
CA GLU A 474 0.33 -4.22 29.96
C GLU A 474 1.68 -3.59 29.61
N VAL A 475 1.67 -2.58 28.74
CA VAL A 475 2.85 -1.78 28.39
C VAL A 475 2.65 -0.34 28.85
N ILE A 476 3.63 0.19 29.58
CA ILE A 476 3.63 1.59 30.05
C ILE A 476 4.61 2.37 29.17
N PHE A 477 4.07 3.22 28.31
CA PHE A 477 4.91 4.04 27.40
C PHE A 477 4.20 5.34 26.99
N GLY A 478 4.91 6.45 27.11
CA GLY A 478 4.40 7.78 26.81
C GLY A 478 3.76 8.49 28.02
N VAL A 479 3.51 9.77 27.86
CA VAL A 479 2.90 10.65 28.87
C VAL A 479 1.65 11.34 28.31
N ASN A 480 0.91 12.04 29.16
CA ASN A 480 -0.44 12.55 28.83
C ASN A 480 -0.52 13.37 27.52
N ASN A 481 0.48 14.21 27.25
CA ASN A 481 0.44 15.14 26.10
C ASN A 481 1.14 14.61 24.84
N ASP A 482 1.59 13.36 24.84
CA ASP A 482 2.19 12.77 23.66
C ASP A 482 1.12 12.45 22.61
N TYR A 483 1.47 12.50 21.34
CA TYR A 483 0.66 11.98 20.24
C TYR A 483 1.06 10.53 19.98
N SER A 484 0.12 9.60 19.99
CA SER A 484 0.41 8.21 19.64
C SER A 484 0.61 8.08 18.13
N VAL A 485 1.59 7.30 17.72
CA VAL A 485 1.92 7.02 16.32
C VAL A 485 1.87 5.50 16.13
N ILE A 486 1.45 5.08 14.94
CA ILE A 486 1.41 3.66 14.53
C ILE A 486 2.56 3.45 13.55
N GLY A 487 3.29 2.36 13.69
CA GLY A 487 4.31 1.97 12.74
C GLY A 487 5.29 0.95 13.30
N ASP A 488 5.98 0.30 12.39
CA ASP A 488 7.11 -0.59 12.62
C ASP A 488 8.40 0.21 12.38
N PHE A 489 8.98 0.76 13.45
CA PHE A 489 10.15 1.63 13.36
C PHE A 489 11.48 0.89 13.45
N ASP A 490 11.50 -0.38 13.84
CA ASP A 490 12.70 -1.21 13.84
C ASP A 490 12.68 -2.29 12.74
N GLY A 491 11.57 -2.42 12.00
CA GLY A 491 11.45 -3.25 10.82
C GLY A 491 11.30 -4.74 11.10
N ASP A 492 10.79 -5.09 12.27
CA ASP A 492 10.66 -6.48 12.67
C ASP A 492 9.31 -7.12 12.30
N GLY A 493 8.45 -6.37 11.64
CA GLY A 493 7.11 -6.79 11.25
C GLY A 493 6.10 -6.69 12.39
N ILE A 494 6.47 -6.04 13.49
CA ILE A 494 5.62 -5.81 14.64
C ILE A 494 5.53 -4.30 14.88
N ASP A 495 4.32 -3.74 14.88
CA ASP A 495 4.15 -2.32 15.15
C ASP A 495 4.62 -1.96 16.55
N ASP A 496 5.34 -0.84 16.66
CA ASP A 496 5.95 -0.36 17.89
C ASP A 496 4.97 0.47 18.74
N TYR A 497 5.27 0.59 20.03
CA TYR A 497 4.67 1.61 20.88
C TYR A 497 5.37 2.93 20.65
N ALA A 498 4.81 3.77 19.79
CA ALA A 498 5.42 5.01 19.37
C ALA A 498 4.60 6.24 19.77
N VAL A 499 5.30 7.33 20.06
CA VAL A 499 4.72 8.64 20.34
C VAL A 499 5.55 9.74 19.70
N TRP A 500 4.90 10.82 19.32
CA TRP A 500 5.57 12.07 19.07
C TRP A 500 5.28 13.04 20.23
N ARG A 501 6.33 13.64 20.78
CA ARG A 501 6.28 14.57 21.91
C ARG A 501 6.58 15.97 21.47
N ALA A 502 5.59 16.85 21.54
CA ALA A 502 5.77 18.27 21.30
C ALA A 502 6.49 18.94 22.47
N SER A 503 7.42 19.84 22.16
CA SER A 503 8.08 20.68 23.16
C SER A 503 8.07 22.15 22.74
N THR A 504 7.88 23.05 23.70
CA THR A 504 8.04 24.49 23.48
C THR A 504 9.52 24.90 23.49
N THR A 505 10.41 24.05 23.96
CA THR A 505 11.86 24.24 23.89
C THR A 505 12.32 23.92 22.48
N PRO A 506 12.97 24.85 21.75
CA PRO A 506 13.48 24.60 20.42
C PRO A 506 14.39 23.37 20.37
N GLY A 507 14.15 22.46 19.41
CA GLY A 507 14.93 21.24 19.21
C GLY A 507 14.66 20.10 20.22
N ALA A 508 13.69 20.26 21.12
CA ALA A 508 13.35 19.23 22.11
C ALA A 508 12.04 18.47 21.78
N SER A 509 11.43 18.71 20.62
CA SER A 509 10.35 17.85 20.12
C SER A 509 10.95 16.60 19.49
N ALA A 510 10.36 15.44 19.74
CA ALA A 510 10.93 14.18 19.27
C ALA A 510 9.87 13.09 19.05
N PHE A 511 10.15 12.18 18.11
CA PHE A 511 9.57 10.85 18.11
C PHE A 511 10.28 9.98 19.13
N LEU A 512 9.50 9.20 19.89
CA LEU A 512 10.01 8.19 20.79
C LEU A 512 9.28 6.88 20.47
N PHE A 513 10.02 5.78 20.36
CA PHE A 513 9.39 4.48 20.20
C PHE A 513 10.07 3.41 21.05
N LEU A 514 9.22 2.50 21.55
CA LEU A 514 9.60 1.33 22.31
C LEU A 514 9.32 0.10 21.44
N ARG A 515 10.36 -0.66 21.14
CA ARG A 515 10.25 -1.88 20.33
C ARG A 515 9.29 -2.86 20.98
N SER A 516 8.23 -3.22 20.28
CA SER A 516 7.20 -4.13 20.82
C SER A 516 7.75 -5.53 21.06
N SER A 517 8.66 -6.00 20.21
CA SER A 517 9.34 -7.29 20.35
C SER A 517 10.41 -7.32 21.44
N GLU A 518 11.00 -6.17 21.78
CA GLU A 518 12.11 -6.03 22.73
C GLU A 518 11.86 -4.94 23.77
N PRO A 519 10.75 -5.01 24.53
CA PRO A 519 10.34 -3.92 25.44
C PRO A 519 11.29 -3.68 26.62
N ALA A 520 12.28 -4.53 26.81
CA ALA A 520 13.34 -4.34 27.83
C ALA A 520 14.45 -3.40 27.37
N LEU A 521 14.58 -3.13 26.07
CA LEU A 521 15.53 -2.15 25.56
C LEU A 521 15.03 -0.72 25.82
N PRO A 522 15.95 0.25 26.00
CA PRO A 522 15.54 1.64 26.14
C PRO A 522 14.83 2.12 24.87
N PRO A 523 13.83 3.03 25.02
CA PRO A 523 13.20 3.65 23.87
C PRO A 523 14.23 4.40 23.02
N ARG A 524 14.03 4.37 21.69
CA ARG A 524 14.76 5.25 20.77
C ARG A 524 14.10 6.62 20.74
N GLU A 525 14.90 7.67 20.67
CA GLU A 525 14.46 9.05 20.52
C GLU A 525 15.04 9.65 19.23
N VAL A 526 14.18 10.26 18.42
CA VAL A 526 14.54 10.93 17.17
C VAL A 526 14.08 12.37 17.24
N PRO A 527 14.99 13.34 17.48
CA PRO A 527 14.63 14.75 17.51
C PRO A 527 14.08 15.23 16.18
N MET A 528 12.83 15.70 16.16
CA MET A 528 12.17 16.20 14.96
C MET A 528 11.00 17.11 15.32
N GLY A 529 10.85 18.18 14.56
CA GLY A 529 9.69 19.06 14.63
C GLY A 529 9.76 20.13 15.73
N ALA A 530 8.63 20.76 15.96
CA ALA A 530 8.46 21.81 16.98
C ALA A 530 6.99 21.86 17.49
N SER A 531 6.74 22.63 18.52
CA SER A 531 5.37 22.88 18.99
C SER A 531 4.49 23.42 17.86
N GLY A 532 3.31 22.84 17.69
CA GLY A 532 2.38 23.15 16.61
C GLY A 532 2.45 22.19 15.40
N ASP A 533 3.39 21.24 15.41
CA ASP A 533 3.40 20.13 14.46
C ASP A 533 2.47 19.02 14.93
N TYR A 534 2.06 18.15 14.00
CA TYR A 534 1.27 16.95 14.25
C TYR A 534 1.84 15.77 13.47
N PRO A 535 1.98 14.58 14.08
CA PRO A 535 2.43 13.41 13.35
C PRO A 535 1.34 12.89 12.41
N VAL A 536 1.74 12.51 11.21
CA VAL A 536 0.92 11.72 10.29
C VAL A 536 1.02 10.25 10.68
N GLY A 537 -0.04 9.46 10.45
CA GLY A 537 -0.10 8.11 11.05
C GLY A 537 -0.37 8.15 12.55
N SER A 538 -0.67 9.34 13.10
CA SER A 538 -1.19 9.40 14.46
C SER A 538 -2.46 8.57 14.50
N ALA A 539 -2.50 7.70 15.49
CA ALA A 539 -3.69 6.92 15.76
C ALA A 539 -4.91 7.83 15.71
N ARG A 540 -5.95 7.36 15.07
CA ARG A 540 -7.26 8.01 15.00
C ARG A 540 -7.70 8.36 16.41
N THR A 541 -7.40 9.58 16.82
CA THR A 541 -7.70 10.06 18.16
C THR A 541 -9.10 10.65 18.16
N ARG A 542 -9.87 10.32 19.21
CA ARG A 542 -11.07 11.09 19.54
C ARG A 542 -10.73 12.55 19.77
#